data_43c340b3d5c6a2174a07a34fc49892ed
#
_entry.id   43c340b3d5c6a2174a07a34fc49892ed
#
_cell.length_a   1.000
_cell.length_b   1.000
_cell.length_c   1.000
_cell.angle_alpha   90.00
_cell.angle_beta   90.00
_cell.angle_gamma   90.00
#
_symmetry.space_group_name_H-M   'P 1'
#
loop_
_entity.id
_entity.type
_entity.pdbx_description
1 polymer ?
#
loop_
_entity_poly.entity_id
_entity_poly.type
_entity_poly.pdbx_seq_one_letter_code
_entity_poly.pdbx_strand_id
1 'polypeptide(L)'
;IRLTRGLAAAIDHPEVAGLLALMLLHHARRATRTAQGGRLVPLAEQDRGRWDTRMIAEGVEILQAALARDRLGEFQAQAAIAALHADAQTAEETDWVQIVEWYDELALLTGNPVVRLNRTVAVGEADGPRAGLAALAELDDSLPRYTAVAAYLHERDGDLATAARLYSEAAGKAANLAEHAHLTRQAARLNALKK
;
A
#
# COMPACT_ATOMS: atom_id res chain seq x y z
N ILE A 1 -0.34 17.82 -8.14
CA ILE A 1 -1.20 18.54 -7.18
C ILE A 1 -1.65 19.88 -7.76
N ARG A 2 -0.77 20.80 -8.21
CA ARG A 2 -1.19 22.13 -8.71
C ARG A 2 -2.18 22.02 -9.89
N LEU A 3 -1.88 21.21 -10.88
CA LEU A 3 -2.77 21.00 -12.03
C LEU A 3 -4.08 20.32 -11.61
N THR A 4 -4.01 19.36 -10.70
CA THR A 4 -5.19 18.65 -10.20
C THR A 4 -6.10 19.54 -9.37
N ARG A 5 -5.56 20.50 -8.61
CA ARG A 5 -6.35 21.54 -7.94
C ARG A 5 -7.08 22.44 -8.97
N GLY A 6 -6.39 22.84 -10.05
CA GLY A 6 -7.03 23.58 -11.13
C GLY A 6 -8.14 22.78 -11.81
N LEU A 7 -7.92 21.48 -12.02
CA LEU A 7 -8.91 20.59 -12.59
C LEU A 7 -10.12 20.43 -11.66
N ALA A 8 -9.90 20.22 -10.37
CA ALA A 8 -10.96 20.08 -9.36
C ALA A 8 -11.80 21.35 -9.22
N ALA A 9 -11.18 22.52 -9.40
CA ALA A 9 -11.90 23.79 -9.41
C ALA A 9 -12.72 24.01 -10.70
N ALA A 10 -12.28 23.43 -11.82
CA ALA A 10 -12.94 23.57 -13.13
C ALA A 10 -14.01 22.50 -13.39
N ILE A 11 -13.84 21.31 -12.82
CA ILE A 11 -14.71 20.15 -13.03
C ILE A 11 -15.25 19.66 -11.69
N ASP A 12 -16.53 19.90 -11.44
CA ASP A 12 -17.22 19.42 -10.25
C ASP A 12 -17.54 17.90 -10.36
N HIS A 13 -16.51 17.06 -10.20
CA HIS A 13 -16.65 15.62 -10.26
C HIS A 13 -15.97 14.95 -9.04
N PRO A 14 -16.66 14.05 -8.31
CA PRO A 14 -16.11 13.46 -7.09
C PRO A 14 -14.82 12.65 -7.32
N GLU A 15 -14.63 12.02 -8.48
CA GLU A 15 -13.40 11.31 -8.81
C GLU A 15 -12.19 12.25 -9.02
N VAL A 16 -12.42 13.46 -9.52
CA VAL A 16 -11.34 14.46 -9.61
C VAL A 16 -10.92 14.91 -8.21
N ALA A 17 -11.89 15.07 -7.30
CA ALA A 17 -11.63 15.35 -5.90
C ALA A 17 -10.92 14.16 -5.22
N GLY A 18 -11.34 12.92 -5.49
CA GLY A 18 -10.67 11.70 -5.04
C GLY A 18 -9.21 11.61 -5.49
N LEU A 19 -8.94 11.91 -6.76
CA LEU A 19 -7.57 11.97 -7.26
C LEU A 19 -6.72 13.04 -6.55
N LEU A 20 -7.28 14.23 -6.29
CA LEU A 20 -6.58 15.28 -5.55
C LEU A 20 -6.27 14.84 -4.13
N ALA A 21 -7.24 14.26 -3.43
CA ALA A 21 -7.06 13.72 -2.09
C ALA A 21 -5.96 12.65 -2.05
N LEU A 22 -5.99 11.69 -2.97
CA LEU A 22 -4.97 10.64 -3.10
C LEU A 22 -3.57 11.24 -3.30
N MET A 23 -3.44 12.23 -4.17
CA MET A 23 -2.16 12.91 -4.43
C MET A 23 -1.64 13.67 -3.20
N LEU A 24 -2.52 14.31 -2.43
CA LEU A 24 -2.15 15.01 -1.19
C LEU A 24 -1.66 14.03 -0.13
N LEU A 25 -2.41 12.96 0.13
CA LEU A 25 -2.07 11.91 1.10
C LEU A 25 -0.75 11.22 0.75
N HIS A 26 -0.52 10.91 -0.52
CA HIS A 26 0.76 10.35 -0.95
C HIS A 26 1.91 11.34 -0.87
N HIS A 27 1.67 12.62 -1.17
CA HIS A 27 2.70 13.65 -1.13
C HIS A 27 3.11 14.01 0.29
N ALA A 28 2.18 13.96 1.25
CA ALA A 28 2.42 14.22 2.66
C ALA A 28 3.58 13.37 3.23
N ARG A 29 3.76 12.15 2.75
CA ARG A 29 4.80 11.21 3.20
C ARG A 29 6.10 11.26 2.39
N ARG A 30 6.22 12.15 1.39
CA ARG A 30 7.37 12.13 0.44
C ARG A 30 8.73 12.19 1.13
N ALA A 31 8.84 12.95 2.22
CA ALA A 31 10.11 13.17 2.93
C ALA A 31 10.63 11.92 3.66
N THR A 32 9.77 10.91 3.88
CA THR A 32 10.10 9.68 4.62
C THR A 32 10.14 8.43 3.74
N ARG A 33 9.76 8.54 2.46
CA ARG A 33 9.73 7.40 1.53
C ARG A 33 11.12 6.91 1.12
N THR A 34 12.12 7.78 1.25
CA THR A 34 13.51 7.44 0.90
C THR A 34 14.46 7.89 2.01
N ALA A 35 15.39 7.01 2.39
CA ALA A 35 16.51 7.31 3.26
C ALA A 35 17.72 7.80 2.44
N GLN A 36 18.83 8.12 3.12
CA GLN A 36 20.09 8.48 2.47
C GLN A 36 20.49 7.44 1.42
N GLY A 37 21.03 7.91 0.30
CA GLY A 37 21.42 7.06 -0.82
C GLY A 37 20.24 6.55 -1.67
N GLY A 38 19.03 7.11 -1.53
CA GLY A 38 17.87 6.72 -2.34
C GLY A 38 17.23 5.38 -1.94
N ARG A 39 17.57 4.84 -0.77
CA ARG A 39 16.99 3.59 -0.26
C ARG A 39 15.50 3.76 0.01
N LEU A 40 14.69 2.87 -0.54
CA LEU A 40 13.26 2.82 -0.22
C LEU A 40 13.05 2.46 1.25
N VAL A 41 12.13 3.18 1.90
CA VAL A 41 11.68 2.94 3.27
C VAL A 41 10.25 2.40 3.20
N PRO A 42 10.01 1.14 3.63
CA PRO A 42 8.66 0.59 3.74
C PRO A 42 7.74 1.47 4.58
N LEU A 43 6.44 1.46 4.30
CA LEU A 43 5.47 2.31 4.97
C LEU A 43 5.49 2.13 6.50
N ALA A 44 5.61 0.89 6.97
CA ALA A 44 5.67 0.56 8.38
C ALA A 44 6.93 1.14 9.09
N GLU A 45 8.02 1.37 8.34
CA GLU A 45 9.28 1.91 8.86
C GLU A 45 9.37 3.44 8.71
N GLN A 46 8.38 4.09 8.09
CA GLN A 46 8.40 5.54 7.88
C GLN A 46 8.13 6.29 9.18
N ASP A 47 8.91 7.32 9.44
CA ASP A 47 8.70 8.24 10.56
C ASP A 47 7.45 9.10 10.30
N ARG A 48 6.32 8.71 10.89
CA ARG A 48 5.02 9.38 10.73
C ARG A 48 5.03 10.80 11.30
N GLY A 49 5.86 11.09 12.31
CA GLY A 49 6.02 12.43 12.88
C GLY A 49 6.59 13.47 11.89
N ARG A 50 7.16 13.01 10.77
CA ARG A 50 7.67 13.85 9.69
C ARG A 50 6.72 14.00 8.50
N TRP A 51 5.53 13.42 8.58
CA TRP A 51 4.53 13.58 7.54
C TRP A 51 3.90 14.97 7.62
N ASP A 52 3.50 15.50 6.47
CA ASP A 52 2.84 16.81 6.39
C ASP A 52 1.37 16.69 6.83
N THR A 53 1.12 16.97 8.10
CA THR A 53 -0.22 16.88 8.72
C THR A 53 -1.25 17.82 8.09
N ARG A 54 -0.81 18.96 7.53
CA ARG A 54 -1.73 19.87 6.83
C ARG A 54 -2.21 19.29 5.52
N MET A 55 -1.30 18.65 4.76
CA MET A 55 -1.69 17.95 3.54
C MET A 55 -2.56 16.73 3.82
N ILE A 56 -2.33 16.03 4.92
CA ILE A 56 -3.19 14.91 5.34
C ILE A 56 -4.58 15.44 5.66
N ALA A 57 -4.71 16.47 6.50
CA ALA A 57 -6.01 17.05 6.86
C ALA A 57 -6.78 17.53 5.63
N GLU A 58 -6.12 18.28 4.73
CA GLU A 58 -6.72 18.73 3.48
C GLU A 58 -7.18 17.56 2.59
N GLY A 59 -6.35 16.51 2.45
CA GLY A 59 -6.68 15.34 1.67
C GLY A 59 -7.88 14.59 2.23
N VAL A 60 -7.97 14.43 3.55
CA VAL A 60 -9.09 13.79 4.24
C VAL A 60 -10.38 14.60 4.07
N GLU A 61 -10.34 15.93 4.24
CA GLU A 61 -11.50 16.81 4.06
C GLU A 61 -12.07 16.72 2.64
N ILE A 62 -11.20 16.80 1.63
CA ILE A 62 -11.60 16.66 0.22
C ILE A 62 -12.22 15.29 -0.04
N LEU A 63 -11.62 14.22 0.49
CA LEU A 63 -12.11 12.87 0.32
C LEU A 63 -13.49 12.69 0.96
N GLN A 64 -13.69 13.15 2.18
CA GLN A 64 -14.98 13.05 2.88
C GLN A 64 -16.08 13.79 2.10
N ALA A 65 -15.79 14.99 1.60
CA ALA A 65 -16.73 15.73 0.76
C ALA A 65 -17.05 15.01 -0.57
N ALA A 66 -16.07 14.32 -1.15
CA ALA A 66 -16.27 13.54 -2.37
C ALA A 66 -17.12 12.29 -2.12
N LEU A 67 -16.86 11.55 -1.04
CA LEU A 67 -17.60 10.35 -0.65
C LEU A 67 -19.07 10.67 -0.30
N ALA A 68 -19.33 11.80 0.33
CA ALA A 68 -20.68 12.26 0.68
C ALA A 68 -21.59 12.48 -0.56
N ARG A 69 -21.05 12.46 -1.77
CA ARG A 69 -21.81 12.60 -3.02
C ARG A 69 -22.40 11.29 -3.54
N ASP A 70 -22.17 10.18 -2.85
CA ASP A 70 -22.69 8.84 -3.17
C ASP A 70 -22.45 8.40 -4.63
N ARG A 71 -21.26 8.74 -5.14
CA ARG A 71 -20.77 8.39 -6.48
C ARG A 71 -19.33 7.92 -6.37
N LEU A 72 -19.17 6.74 -5.77
CA LEU A 72 -17.87 6.14 -5.54
C LEU A 72 -17.16 5.82 -6.85
N GLY A 73 -15.85 6.07 -6.86
CA GLY A 73 -14.97 5.71 -7.97
C GLY A 73 -13.58 5.27 -7.48
N GLU A 74 -12.75 4.89 -8.43
CA GLU A 74 -11.46 4.28 -8.19
C GLU A 74 -10.54 5.16 -7.33
N PHE A 75 -10.41 6.45 -7.66
CA PHE A 75 -9.49 7.33 -6.94
C PHE A 75 -9.98 7.66 -5.52
N GLN A 76 -11.29 7.69 -5.31
CA GLN A 76 -11.84 7.85 -3.97
C GLN A 76 -11.52 6.62 -3.08
N ALA A 77 -11.71 5.41 -3.61
CA ALA A 77 -11.38 4.18 -2.88
C ALA A 77 -9.87 4.09 -2.56
N GLN A 78 -9.01 4.41 -3.51
CA GLN A 78 -7.56 4.47 -3.29
C GLN A 78 -7.18 5.55 -2.25
N ALA A 79 -7.85 6.70 -2.29
CA ALA A 79 -7.62 7.77 -1.32
C ALA A 79 -8.07 7.36 0.10
N ALA A 80 -9.16 6.61 0.23
CA ALA A 80 -9.63 6.09 1.51
C ALA A 80 -8.61 5.13 2.15
N ILE A 81 -8.04 4.20 1.37
CA ILE A 81 -6.94 3.34 1.83
C ILE A 81 -5.74 4.19 2.28
N ALA A 82 -5.37 5.21 1.50
CA ALA A 82 -4.25 6.08 1.85
C ALA A 82 -4.53 6.93 3.10
N ALA A 83 -5.78 7.34 3.32
CA ALA A 83 -6.20 8.09 4.50
C ALA A 83 -6.14 7.23 5.77
N LEU A 84 -6.59 5.97 5.73
CA LEU A 84 -6.49 5.04 6.85
C LEU A 84 -5.03 4.80 7.28
N HIS A 85 -4.12 4.69 6.33
CA HIS A 85 -2.70 4.64 6.64
C HIS A 85 -2.15 5.95 7.24
N ALA A 86 -2.72 7.10 6.86
CA ALA A 86 -2.25 8.40 7.32
C ALA A 86 -2.84 8.79 8.69
N ASP A 87 -4.00 8.25 9.04
CA ASP A 87 -4.70 8.49 10.31
C ASP A 87 -4.05 7.75 11.49
N ALA A 88 -3.58 6.53 11.26
CA ALA A 88 -2.90 5.73 12.27
C ALA A 88 -1.61 6.42 12.77
N GLN A 89 -1.43 6.53 14.09
CA GLN A 89 -0.23 7.14 14.68
C GLN A 89 0.99 6.22 14.56
N THR A 90 0.77 4.91 14.65
CA THR A 90 1.79 3.87 14.45
C THR A 90 1.36 2.89 13.34
N ALA A 91 2.28 2.03 12.91
CA ALA A 91 1.96 1.02 11.91
C ALA A 91 0.97 -0.04 12.45
N GLU A 92 1.08 -0.32 13.75
CA GLU A 92 0.26 -1.30 14.47
C GLU A 92 -1.18 -0.85 14.66
N GLU A 93 -1.41 0.48 14.69
CA GLU A 93 -2.74 1.09 14.84
C GLU A 93 -3.49 1.23 13.51
N THR A 94 -2.90 0.78 12.40
CA THR A 94 -3.54 0.84 11.09
C THR A 94 -4.81 -0.02 11.08
N ASP A 95 -5.95 0.56 10.70
CA ASP A 95 -7.22 -0.16 10.58
C ASP A 95 -7.25 -1.02 9.31
N TRP A 96 -6.66 -2.21 9.44
CA TRP A 96 -6.55 -3.16 8.35
C TRP A 96 -7.91 -3.75 7.94
N VAL A 97 -8.88 -3.82 8.86
CA VAL A 97 -10.23 -4.30 8.54
C VAL A 97 -10.90 -3.34 7.56
N GLN A 98 -10.91 -2.05 7.86
CA GLN A 98 -11.43 -1.06 6.91
C GLN A 98 -10.64 -1.02 5.60
N ILE A 99 -9.32 -1.22 5.63
CA ILE A 99 -8.51 -1.28 4.42
C ILE A 99 -8.93 -2.47 3.53
N VAL A 100 -9.25 -3.63 4.10
CA VAL A 100 -9.78 -4.78 3.34
C VAL A 100 -11.10 -4.41 2.67
N GLU A 101 -12.04 -3.78 3.40
CA GLU A 101 -13.32 -3.32 2.85
C GLU A 101 -13.12 -2.38 1.65
N TRP A 102 -12.21 -1.40 1.77
CA TRP A 102 -11.91 -0.49 0.67
C TRP A 102 -11.23 -1.20 -0.52
N TYR A 103 -10.42 -2.23 -0.28
CA TYR A 103 -9.88 -3.05 -1.36
C TYR A 103 -10.95 -3.88 -2.04
N ASP A 104 -11.98 -4.34 -1.33
CA ASP A 104 -13.14 -5.04 -1.92
C ASP A 104 -13.90 -4.13 -2.89
N GLU A 105 -14.23 -2.91 -2.44
CA GLU A 105 -14.86 -1.90 -3.30
C GLU A 105 -13.98 -1.58 -4.53
N LEU A 106 -12.69 -1.36 -4.33
CA LEU A 106 -11.76 -1.05 -5.40
C LEU A 106 -11.64 -2.21 -6.42
N ALA A 107 -11.65 -3.45 -5.95
CA ALA A 107 -11.64 -4.62 -6.81
C ALA A 107 -12.90 -4.74 -7.67
N LEU A 108 -14.08 -4.43 -7.08
CA LEU A 108 -15.35 -4.39 -7.81
C LEU A 108 -15.36 -3.28 -8.87
N LEU A 109 -14.85 -2.10 -8.54
CA LEU A 109 -14.80 -0.96 -9.45
C LEU A 109 -13.86 -1.17 -10.64
N THR A 110 -12.74 -1.87 -10.43
CA THR A 110 -11.66 -1.90 -11.43
C THR A 110 -11.49 -3.25 -12.12
N GLY A 111 -11.90 -4.34 -11.49
CA GLY A 111 -11.55 -5.70 -11.93
C GLY A 111 -10.04 -5.99 -11.99
N ASN A 112 -9.20 -5.10 -11.42
CA ASN A 112 -7.75 -5.14 -11.59
C ASN A 112 -7.12 -6.23 -10.69
N PRO A 113 -6.41 -7.22 -11.27
CA PRO A 113 -5.79 -8.28 -10.49
C PRO A 113 -4.69 -7.80 -9.53
N VAL A 114 -4.04 -6.66 -9.81
CA VAL A 114 -3.06 -6.06 -8.90
C VAL A 114 -3.73 -5.51 -7.63
N VAL A 115 -4.96 -5.02 -7.74
CA VAL A 115 -5.76 -4.61 -6.57
C VAL A 115 -6.04 -5.82 -5.68
N ARG A 116 -6.44 -6.95 -6.28
CA ARG A 116 -6.68 -8.21 -5.56
C ARG A 116 -5.39 -8.72 -4.90
N LEU A 117 -4.25 -8.59 -5.56
CA LEU A 117 -2.95 -8.94 -4.97
C LEU A 117 -2.63 -8.07 -3.74
N ASN A 118 -2.82 -6.75 -3.82
CA ASN A 118 -2.60 -5.86 -2.69
C ASN A 118 -3.57 -6.15 -1.53
N ARG A 119 -4.82 -6.52 -1.86
CA ARG A 119 -5.81 -6.95 -0.87
C ARG A 119 -5.32 -8.14 -0.02
N THR A 120 -4.59 -9.10 -0.61
CA THR A 120 -4.10 -10.26 0.16
C THR A 120 -3.14 -9.86 1.28
N VAL A 121 -2.37 -8.80 1.09
CA VAL A 121 -1.52 -8.23 2.15
C VAL A 121 -2.41 -7.66 3.27
N ALA A 122 -3.44 -6.89 2.93
CA ALA A 122 -4.36 -6.32 3.91
C ALA A 122 -5.09 -7.42 4.71
N VAL A 123 -5.55 -8.49 4.03
CA VAL A 123 -6.14 -9.67 4.69
C VAL A 123 -5.12 -10.33 5.62
N GLY A 124 -3.87 -10.46 5.20
CA GLY A 124 -2.79 -11.01 6.04
C GLY A 124 -2.51 -10.19 7.30
N GLU A 125 -2.69 -8.87 7.24
CA GLU A 125 -2.54 -7.99 8.41
C GLU A 125 -3.81 -7.98 9.30
N ALA A 126 -5.02 -8.04 8.71
CA ALA A 126 -6.28 -8.02 9.44
C ALA A 126 -6.59 -9.37 10.12
N ASP A 127 -6.51 -10.48 9.36
CA ASP A 127 -7.00 -11.80 9.75
C ASP A 127 -5.88 -12.81 9.99
N GLY A 128 -4.63 -12.36 9.87
CA GLY A 128 -3.44 -13.16 10.04
C GLY A 128 -2.86 -13.70 8.73
N PRO A 129 -1.55 -14.00 8.74
CA PRO A 129 -0.78 -14.30 7.53
C PRO A 129 -1.30 -15.52 6.76
N ARG A 130 -1.86 -16.52 7.44
CA ARG A 130 -2.44 -17.70 6.80
C ARG A 130 -3.69 -17.38 5.98
N ALA A 131 -4.52 -16.46 6.45
CA ALA A 131 -5.65 -15.95 5.67
C ALA A 131 -5.18 -15.22 4.42
N GLY A 132 -4.13 -14.39 4.55
CA GLY A 132 -3.49 -13.72 3.41
C GLY A 132 -2.92 -14.72 2.40
N LEU A 133 -2.23 -15.77 2.85
CA LEU A 133 -1.69 -16.83 1.98
C LEU A 133 -2.81 -17.62 1.28
N ALA A 134 -3.91 -17.91 1.96
CA ALA A 134 -5.07 -18.56 1.36
C ALA A 134 -5.67 -17.70 0.25
N ALA A 135 -5.89 -16.41 0.51
CA ALA A 135 -6.38 -15.48 -0.49
C ALA A 135 -5.41 -15.30 -1.68
N LEU A 136 -4.10 -15.33 -1.40
CA LEU A 136 -3.06 -15.25 -2.44
C LEU A 136 -3.08 -16.46 -3.37
N ALA A 137 -3.31 -17.67 -2.84
CA ALA A 137 -3.34 -18.91 -3.60
C ALA A 137 -4.47 -18.97 -4.67
N GLU A 138 -5.48 -18.10 -4.56
CA GLU A 138 -6.56 -17.98 -5.54
C GLU A 138 -6.20 -17.09 -6.75
N LEU A 139 -5.03 -16.46 -6.72
CA LEU A 139 -4.58 -15.53 -7.76
C LEU A 139 -3.57 -16.20 -8.69
N ASP A 140 -3.45 -15.65 -9.90
CA ASP A 140 -2.43 -16.05 -10.88
C ASP A 140 -1.03 -15.72 -10.34
N ASP A 141 -0.18 -16.72 -10.20
CA ASP A 141 1.20 -16.60 -9.69
C ASP A 141 2.15 -15.87 -10.65
N SER A 142 1.73 -15.66 -11.89
CA SER A 142 2.45 -14.85 -12.88
C SER A 142 2.30 -13.33 -12.65
N LEU A 143 1.41 -12.91 -11.75
CA LEU A 143 1.21 -11.50 -11.45
C LEU A 143 2.52 -10.82 -10.98
N PRO A 144 2.80 -9.60 -11.46
CA PRO A 144 3.92 -8.83 -10.95
C PRO A 144 3.85 -8.70 -9.42
N ARG A 145 4.96 -8.97 -8.75
CA ARG A 145 5.12 -8.95 -7.28
C ARG A 145 4.42 -10.07 -6.50
N TYR A 146 3.75 -11.03 -7.15
CA TYR A 146 3.16 -12.19 -6.46
C TYR A 146 4.17 -12.85 -5.53
N THR A 147 5.36 -13.18 -6.05
CA THR A 147 6.44 -13.82 -5.27
C THR A 147 6.89 -12.95 -4.09
N ALA A 148 6.92 -11.62 -4.23
CA ALA A 148 7.27 -10.71 -3.15
C ALA A 148 6.20 -10.65 -2.06
N VAL A 149 4.91 -10.67 -2.45
CA VAL A 149 3.78 -10.74 -1.51
C VAL A 149 3.79 -12.09 -0.77
N ALA A 150 4.01 -13.21 -1.48
CA ALA A 150 4.16 -14.51 -0.85
C ALA A 150 5.31 -14.53 0.17
N ALA A 151 6.46 -13.95 -0.18
CA ALA A 151 7.61 -13.84 0.73
C ALA A 151 7.23 -13.09 2.02
N TYR A 152 6.54 -11.95 1.89
CA TYR A 152 6.08 -11.15 3.01
C TYR A 152 5.13 -11.93 3.93
N LEU A 153 4.12 -12.59 3.36
CA LEU A 153 3.14 -13.35 4.14
C LEU A 153 3.78 -14.57 4.85
N HIS A 154 4.71 -15.29 4.20
CA HIS A 154 5.46 -16.36 4.85
C HIS A 154 6.34 -15.84 5.99
N GLU A 155 6.95 -14.66 5.83
CA GLU A 155 7.71 -14.04 6.91
C GLU A 155 6.80 -13.71 8.11
N ARG A 156 5.60 -13.17 7.86
CA ARG A 156 4.61 -12.89 8.91
C ARG A 156 4.07 -14.16 9.59
N ASP A 157 4.00 -15.28 8.87
CA ASP A 157 3.62 -16.60 9.44
C ASP A 157 4.78 -17.28 10.20
N GLY A 158 5.98 -16.70 10.19
CA GLY A 158 7.17 -17.25 10.86
C GLY A 158 7.94 -18.28 10.03
N ASP A 159 7.53 -18.59 8.80
CA ASP A 159 8.30 -19.43 7.87
C ASP A 159 9.42 -18.62 7.21
N LEU A 160 10.43 -18.31 8.04
CA LEU A 160 11.56 -17.48 7.62
C LEU A 160 12.40 -18.15 6.52
N ALA A 161 12.36 -19.48 6.43
CA ALA A 161 13.11 -20.21 5.41
C ALA A 161 12.52 -20.02 4.02
N THR A 162 11.20 -20.22 3.90
CA THR A 162 10.47 -19.99 2.65
C THR A 162 10.50 -18.50 2.28
N ALA A 163 10.28 -17.60 3.25
CA ALA A 163 10.33 -16.16 3.03
C ALA A 163 11.67 -15.71 2.42
N ALA A 164 12.80 -16.13 2.99
CA ALA A 164 14.12 -15.76 2.49
C ALA A 164 14.37 -16.25 1.05
N ARG A 165 13.93 -17.47 0.73
CA ARG A 165 14.03 -18.02 -0.62
C ARG A 165 13.18 -17.21 -1.61
N LEU A 166 11.92 -16.92 -1.23
CA LEU A 166 10.97 -16.16 -2.07
C LEU A 166 11.42 -14.70 -2.26
N TYR A 167 11.98 -14.03 -1.24
CA TYR A 167 12.56 -12.71 -1.41
C TYR A 167 13.73 -12.71 -2.40
N SER A 168 14.60 -13.74 -2.36
CA SER A 168 15.70 -13.87 -3.33
C SER A 168 15.17 -14.07 -4.75
N GLU A 169 14.14 -14.89 -4.92
CA GLU A 169 13.48 -15.11 -6.22
C GLU A 169 12.82 -13.83 -6.74
N ALA A 170 12.07 -13.14 -5.87
CA ALA A 170 11.41 -11.87 -6.21
C ALA A 170 12.42 -10.78 -6.57
N ALA A 171 13.60 -10.74 -5.93
CA ALA A 171 14.67 -9.83 -6.28
C ALA A 171 15.13 -10.03 -7.74
N GLY A 172 15.23 -11.28 -8.19
CA GLY A 172 15.58 -11.59 -9.58
C GLY A 172 14.54 -11.14 -10.61
N LYS A 173 13.28 -10.96 -10.18
CA LYS A 173 12.13 -10.52 -11.01
C LYS A 173 11.85 -9.01 -10.88
N ALA A 174 12.58 -8.29 -10.04
CA ALA A 174 12.30 -6.89 -9.72
C ALA A 174 12.44 -5.98 -10.96
N ALA A 175 11.45 -5.09 -11.12
CA ALA A 175 11.37 -4.19 -12.28
C ALA A 175 12.37 -3.03 -12.24
N ASN A 176 12.95 -2.73 -11.08
CA ASN A 176 13.89 -1.63 -10.90
C ASN A 176 14.91 -1.91 -9.78
N LEU A 177 16.03 -1.16 -9.80
CA LEU A 177 17.13 -1.35 -8.86
C LEU A 177 16.76 -1.12 -7.39
N ALA A 178 15.84 -0.21 -7.11
CA ALA A 178 15.42 0.09 -5.74
C ALA A 178 14.63 -1.07 -5.12
N GLU A 179 13.73 -1.67 -5.89
CA GLU A 179 12.98 -2.86 -5.52
C GLU A 179 13.90 -4.08 -5.37
N HIS A 180 14.80 -4.30 -6.37
CA HIS A 180 15.82 -5.35 -6.29
C HIS A 180 16.65 -5.24 -5.01
N ALA A 181 17.18 -4.06 -4.72
CA ALA A 181 17.99 -3.82 -3.53
C ALA A 181 17.20 -4.00 -2.23
N HIS A 182 15.91 -3.65 -2.21
CA HIS A 182 15.04 -3.88 -1.05
C HIS A 182 14.84 -5.37 -0.81
N LEU A 183 14.41 -6.13 -1.81
CA LEU A 183 14.14 -7.57 -1.70
C LEU A 183 15.40 -8.38 -1.36
N THR A 184 16.55 -8.01 -1.94
CA THR A 184 17.84 -8.62 -1.60
C THR A 184 18.20 -8.41 -0.12
N ARG A 185 17.97 -7.22 0.43
CA ARG A 185 18.20 -6.95 1.85
C ARG A 185 17.27 -7.77 2.74
N GLN A 186 15.99 -7.93 2.38
CA GLN A 186 15.05 -8.74 3.14
C GLN A 186 15.51 -10.21 3.17
N ALA A 187 15.91 -10.77 2.03
CA ALA A 187 16.46 -12.12 1.96
C ALA A 187 17.72 -12.28 2.83
N ALA A 188 18.65 -11.33 2.77
CA ALA A 188 19.89 -11.35 3.57
C ALA A 188 19.60 -11.26 5.07
N ARG A 189 18.67 -10.38 5.49
CA ARG A 189 18.24 -10.22 6.87
C ARG A 189 17.72 -11.54 7.45
N LEU A 190 16.81 -12.22 6.74
CA LEU A 190 16.24 -13.49 7.19
C LEU A 190 17.26 -14.63 7.23
N ASN A 191 18.18 -14.65 6.26
CA ASN A 191 19.27 -15.65 6.29
C ASN A 191 20.26 -15.44 7.46
N ALA A 192 20.43 -14.22 7.93
CA ALA A 192 21.27 -13.93 9.10
C ALA A 192 20.63 -14.41 10.41
N LEU A 193 19.29 -14.49 10.50
CA LEU A 193 18.56 -14.99 11.68
C LEU A 193 18.60 -16.51 11.84
N LYS A 194 19.08 -17.25 10.81
CA LYS A 194 19.22 -18.72 10.84
C LYS A 194 20.51 -19.20 11.46
N LYS A 195 21.44 -18.29 11.79
CA LYS A 195 22.73 -18.57 12.43
C LYS A 195 22.66 -18.37 13.94
#